data_68c07adcf455e6fc9b47e718c0c0953f
#
_entry.id   68c07adcf455e6fc9b47e718c0c0953f
#
_cell.length_a   1.000
_cell.length_b   1.000
_cell.length_c   1.000
_cell.angle_alpha   90.00
_cell.angle_beta   90.00
_cell.angle_gamma   90.00
#
_symmetry.space_group_name_H-M   'P 1'
#
loop_
_entity.id
_entity.type
_entity.pdbx_description
1 polymer ?
#
loop_
_entity_poly.entity_id
_entity_poly.type
_entity_poly.pdbx_seq_one_letter_code
_entity_poly.pdbx_strand_id
1 'polypeptide(L)'
;LHTDSIIYSARYGRTKLTTSKIIAALEVVIGTYLLYLLLNLVLYGCTYGLQGWNVSIQSSLHYASSIYNLTFLQMFFISVILNIFGIVALTTITLFLSAQMSSPVTALITSCVICFLPVVFDFNDSLPVLQKMQEICPIFMLHTNGIFSDMKTYFGMSQPVFMIILNVGLIFVFYRLTKNGSKKHQVTG
;
A
#
# COMPACT_ATOMS: atom_id res chain seq x y z
N LEU A 1 -32.55 4.89 -6.87
CA LEU A 1 -32.76 3.45 -6.87
C LEU A 1 -32.78 2.97 -5.41
N HIS A 2 -33.99 2.60 -4.90
CA HIS A 2 -34.22 2.18 -3.50
C HIS A 2 -33.75 0.74 -3.18
N THR A 3 -32.82 0.20 -3.91
CA THR A 3 -32.27 -1.15 -3.68
C THR A 3 -31.48 -1.26 -2.37
N ASP A 4 -30.93 -0.15 -1.89
CA ASP A 4 -30.16 -0.14 -0.63
C ASP A 4 -31.03 -0.46 0.59
N SER A 5 -32.27 0.04 0.64
CA SER A 5 -33.20 -0.19 1.75
C SER A 5 -33.60 -1.68 1.90
N ILE A 6 -33.71 -2.39 0.78
CA ILE A 6 -34.06 -3.82 0.77
C ILE A 6 -32.89 -4.67 1.26
N ILE A 7 -31.65 -4.31 0.89
CA ILE A 7 -30.44 -5.02 1.32
C ILE A 7 -30.18 -4.79 2.81
N TYR A 8 -30.48 -3.58 3.32
CA TYR A 8 -30.29 -3.24 4.74
C TYR A 8 -31.32 -3.87 5.67
N SER A 9 -32.48 -4.28 5.18
CA SER A 9 -33.49 -4.99 5.99
C SER A 9 -33.17 -6.47 6.22
N ALA A 10 -32.27 -7.05 5.42
CA ALA A 10 -31.85 -8.44 5.58
C ALA A 10 -30.93 -8.61 6.80
N ARG A 11 -31.25 -9.58 7.66
CA ARG A 11 -30.56 -9.89 8.95
C ARG A 11 -29.03 -10.05 8.84
N TYR A 12 -28.51 -10.43 7.65
CA TYR A 12 -27.07 -10.62 7.37
C TYR A 12 -26.51 -9.63 6.34
N GLY A 13 -27.35 -8.76 5.74
CA GLY A 13 -26.95 -7.87 4.65
C GLY A 13 -25.86 -6.86 5.05
N ARG A 14 -25.96 -6.33 6.25
CA ARG A 14 -25.11 -5.22 6.73
C ARG A 14 -23.63 -5.60 6.89
N THR A 15 -23.33 -6.74 7.51
CA THR A 15 -21.93 -7.15 7.78
C THR A 15 -21.29 -7.86 6.60
N LYS A 16 -22.06 -8.71 5.91
CA LYS A 16 -21.56 -9.43 4.73
C LYS A 16 -21.30 -8.49 3.56
N LEU A 17 -22.17 -7.50 3.33
CA LEU A 17 -22.01 -6.53 2.25
C LEU A 17 -20.71 -5.73 2.38
N THR A 18 -20.42 -5.19 3.58
CA THR A 18 -19.19 -4.43 3.81
C THR A 18 -17.95 -5.30 3.60
N THR A 19 -17.97 -6.53 4.11
CA THR A 19 -16.85 -7.45 3.93
C THR A 19 -16.66 -7.81 2.45
N SER A 20 -17.74 -8.08 1.70
CA SER A 20 -17.67 -8.36 0.27
C SER A 20 -17.15 -7.17 -0.53
N LYS A 21 -17.54 -5.93 -0.19
CA LYS A 21 -17.01 -4.71 -0.82
C LYS A 21 -15.50 -4.58 -0.60
N ILE A 22 -15.02 -4.85 0.62
CA ILE A 22 -13.59 -4.79 0.95
C ILE A 22 -12.82 -5.85 0.15
N ILE A 23 -13.30 -7.10 0.13
CA ILE A 23 -12.66 -8.19 -0.60
C ILE A 23 -12.61 -7.88 -2.10
N ALA A 24 -13.74 -7.47 -2.69
CA ALA A 24 -13.78 -7.11 -4.11
C ALA A 24 -12.83 -5.97 -4.46
N ALA A 25 -12.73 -4.94 -3.61
CA ALA A 25 -11.78 -3.85 -3.83
C ALA A 25 -10.32 -4.33 -3.77
N LEU A 26 -9.99 -5.20 -2.83
CA LEU A 26 -8.64 -5.77 -2.71
C LEU A 26 -8.31 -6.68 -3.90
N GLU A 27 -9.25 -7.52 -4.36
CA GLU A 27 -9.06 -8.37 -5.54
C GLU A 27 -8.78 -7.54 -6.79
N VAL A 28 -9.57 -6.48 -7.03
CA VAL A 28 -9.38 -5.58 -8.17
C VAL A 28 -8.01 -4.91 -8.11
N VAL A 29 -7.62 -4.36 -6.97
CA VAL A 29 -6.36 -3.62 -6.83
C VAL A 29 -5.15 -4.54 -6.96
N ILE A 30 -5.16 -5.71 -6.31
CA ILE A 30 -4.09 -6.69 -6.42
C ILE A 30 -4.02 -7.24 -7.84
N GLY A 31 -5.15 -7.56 -8.46
CA GLY A 31 -5.21 -8.04 -9.85
C GLY A 31 -4.65 -7.03 -10.83
N THR A 32 -5.00 -5.76 -10.69
CA THR A 32 -4.47 -4.66 -11.52
C THR A 32 -2.96 -4.51 -11.33
N TYR A 33 -2.46 -4.59 -10.09
CA TYR A 33 -1.03 -4.53 -9.81
C TYR A 33 -0.26 -5.71 -10.44
N LEU A 34 -0.77 -6.93 -10.30
CA LEU A 34 -0.14 -8.12 -10.89
C LEU A 34 -0.12 -8.05 -12.42
N LEU A 35 -1.19 -7.56 -13.03
CA LEU A 35 -1.26 -7.35 -14.47
C LEU A 35 -0.23 -6.31 -14.93
N TYR A 36 -0.13 -5.18 -14.23
CA TYR A 36 0.88 -4.16 -14.48
C TYR A 36 2.31 -4.72 -14.34
N LEU A 37 2.57 -5.49 -13.29
CA LEU A 37 3.87 -6.13 -13.05
C LEU A 37 4.23 -7.10 -14.17
N LEU A 38 3.27 -7.93 -14.60
CA LEU A 38 3.46 -8.88 -15.70
C LEU A 38 3.78 -8.15 -17.01
N LEU A 39 3.03 -7.09 -17.33
CA LEU A 39 3.28 -6.27 -18.52
C LEU A 39 4.69 -5.67 -18.50
N ASN A 40 5.12 -5.10 -17.37
CA ASN A 40 6.48 -4.56 -17.24
C ASN A 40 7.53 -5.65 -17.42
N LEU A 41 7.34 -6.83 -16.80
CA LEU A 41 8.28 -7.93 -16.90
C LEU A 41 8.41 -8.43 -18.34
N VAL A 42 7.31 -8.53 -19.08
CA VAL A 42 7.32 -8.89 -20.50
C VAL A 42 8.04 -7.82 -21.32
N LEU A 43 7.74 -6.54 -21.13
CA LEU A 43 8.39 -5.44 -21.85
C LEU A 43 9.91 -5.43 -21.59
N TYR A 44 10.32 -5.53 -20.33
CA TYR A 44 11.76 -5.60 -19.99
C TYR A 44 12.42 -6.85 -20.57
N GLY A 45 11.78 -8.01 -20.48
CA GLY A 45 12.28 -9.26 -21.03
C GLY A 45 12.49 -9.20 -22.54
N CYS A 46 11.56 -8.57 -23.28
CA CYS A 46 11.65 -8.40 -24.72
C CYS A 46 12.72 -7.37 -25.14
N THR A 47 12.94 -6.32 -24.34
CA THR A 47 13.87 -5.22 -24.72
C THR A 47 15.31 -5.48 -24.28
N TYR A 48 15.50 -5.96 -23.06
CA TYR A 48 16.82 -6.10 -22.42
C TYR A 48 17.22 -7.57 -22.18
N GLY A 49 16.30 -8.49 -22.33
CA GLY A 49 16.49 -9.88 -21.92
C GLY A 49 16.39 -10.06 -20.41
N LEU A 50 16.36 -11.31 -19.97
CA LEU A 50 16.29 -11.67 -18.54
C LEU A 50 17.66 -12.10 -18.00
N GLN A 51 18.75 -11.66 -18.61
CA GLN A 51 20.10 -12.00 -18.17
C GLN A 51 20.50 -11.13 -16.97
N GLY A 52 21.25 -11.72 -16.02
CA GLY A 52 21.78 -10.95 -14.87
C GLY A 52 20.92 -10.99 -13.61
N TRP A 53 19.82 -11.73 -13.57
CA TRP A 53 18.95 -11.83 -12.39
C TRP A 53 19.65 -12.39 -11.14
N ASN A 54 20.67 -13.23 -11.34
CA ASN A 54 21.47 -13.82 -10.25
C ASN A 54 22.67 -12.97 -9.85
N VAL A 55 22.88 -11.80 -10.48
CA VAL A 55 23.97 -10.91 -10.14
C VAL A 55 23.61 -10.12 -8.87
N SER A 56 24.61 -9.84 -8.03
CA SER A 56 24.42 -9.00 -6.84
C SER A 56 23.95 -7.59 -7.19
N ILE A 57 23.03 -7.04 -6.43
CA ILE A 57 22.55 -5.65 -6.61
C ILE A 57 23.68 -4.63 -6.49
N GLN A 58 24.72 -4.93 -5.72
CA GLN A 58 25.91 -4.07 -5.54
C GLN A 58 26.72 -3.86 -6.84
N SER A 59 26.49 -4.69 -7.86
CA SER A 59 27.09 -4.49 -9.18
C SER A 59 26.53 -3.28 -9.94
N SER A 60 25.37 -2.79 -9.53
CA SER A 60 24.78 -1.57 -10.08
C SER A 60 25.28 -0.34 -9.33
N LEU A 61 25.60 0.73 -10.04
CA LEU A 61 26.06 1.98 -9.46
C LEU A 61 25.09 2.54 -8.42
N HIS A 62 23.79 2.36 -8.64
CA HIS A 62 22.74 2.85 -7.73
C HIS A 62 22.72 2.13 -6.37
N TYR A 63 23.14 0.87 -6.32
CA TYR A 63 23.15 0.04 -5.12
C TYR A 63 24.56 -0.34 -4.66
N ALA A 64 25.60 0.33 -5.18
CA ALA A 64 26.99 0.03 -4.86
C ALA A 64 27.30 0.17 -3.35
N SER A 65 26.62 1.10 -2.66
CA SER A 65 26.74 1.34 -1.22
C SER A 65 25.77 0.48 -0.38
N SER A 66 24.93 -0.34 -1.01
CA SER A 66 23.94 -1.17 -0.30
C SER A 66 24.62 -2.22 0.56
N ILE A 67 24.19 -2.35 1.81
CA ILE A 67 24.68 -3.37 2.77
C ILE A 67 23.93 -4.70 2.55
N TYR A 68 22.84 -4.69 1.79
CA TYR A 68 22.07 -5.90 1.51
C TYR A 68 22.79 -6.78 0.50
N ASN A 69 23.20 -7.97 0.95
CA ASN A 69 23.79 -8.97 0.04
C ASN A 69 22.70 -9.77 -0.66
N LEU A 70 22.03 -9.14 -1.61
CA LEU A 70 20.90 -9.67 -2.37
C LEU A 70 21.25 -9.75 -3.85
N THR A 71 20.62 -10.71 -4.55
CA THR A 71 20.59 -10.72 -6.01
C THR A 71 19.44 -9.85 -6.53
N PHE A 72 19.49 -9.43 -7.79
CA PHE A 72 18.38 -8.67 -8.42
C PHE A 72 17.06 -9.45 -8.36
N LEU A 73 17.09 -10.76 -8.48
CA LEU A 73 15.91 -11.62 -8.34
C LEU A 73 15.31 -11.53 -6.93
N GLN A 74 16.14 -11.64 -5.90
CA GLN A 74 15.69 -11.55 -4.51
C GLN A 74 15.12 -10.16 -4.21
N MET A 75 15.82 -9.10 -4.65
CA MET A 75 15.34 -7.73 -4.52
C MET A 75 13.98 -7.54 -5.20
N PHE A 76 13.79 -8.11 -6.40
CA PHE A 76 12.53 -8.06 -7.13
C PHE A 76 11.39 -8.68 -6.32
N PHE A 77 11.56 -9.90 -5.79
CA PHE A 77 10.51 -10.55 -5.00
C PHE A 77 10.20 -9.79 -3.71
N ILE A 78 11.22 -9.29 -3.01
CA ILE A 78 11.01 -8.48 -1.80
C ILE A 78 10.25 -7.19 -2.16
N SER A 79 10.61 -6.53 -3.26
CA SER A 79 9.90 -5.35 -3.77
C SER A 79 8.44 -5.63 -4.08
N VAL A 80 8.14 -6.77 -4.73
CA VAL A 80 6.75 -7.17 -5.02
C VAL A 80 5.95 -7.35 -3.73
N ILE A 81 6.52 -7.99 -2.72
CA ILE A 81 5.87 -8.19 -1.42
C ILE A 81 5.62 -6.83 -0.76
N LEU A 82 6.62 -5.96 -0.69
CA LEU A 82 6.48 -4.61 -0.12
C LEU A 82 5.38 -3.81 -0.83
N ASN A 83 5.39 -3.83 -2.16
CA ASN A 83 4.39 -3.13 -2.96
C ASN A 83 2.97 -3.65 -2.69
N ILE A 84 2.78 -4.97 -2.57
CA ILE A 84 1.48 -5.55 -2.24
C ILE A 84 0.99 -5.04 -0.87
N PHE A 85 1.85 -5.05 0.16
CA PHE A 85 1.48 -4.51 1.48
C PHE A 85 1.16 -3.02 1.43
N GLY A 86 1.95 -2.23 0.70
CA GLY A 86 1.72 -0.80 0.50
C GLY A 86 0.37 -0.52 -0.18
N ILE A 87 0.08 -1.22 -1.28
CA ILE A 87 -1.17 -1.07 -2.03
C ILE A 87 -2.38 -1.48 -1.18
N VAL A 88 -2.29 -2.60 -0.45
CA VAL A 88 -3.37 -3.06 0.45
C VAL A 88 -3.61 -2.05 1.57
N ALA A 89 -2.55 -1.49 2.16
CA ALA A 89 -2.69 -0.46 3.20
C ALA A 89 -3.36 0.81 2.65
N LEU A 90 -2.93 1.32 1.51
CA LEU A 90 -3.56 2.48 0.86
C LEU A 90 -5.03 2.21 0.50
N THR A 91 -5.34 1.02 0.00
CA THR A 91 -6.72 0.63 -0.32
C THR A 91 -7.60 0.59 0.94
N THR A 92 -7.10 0.05 2.06
CA THR A 92 -7.88 0.01 3.31
C THR A 92 -8.12 1.39 3.89
N ILE A 93 -7.15 2.32 3.77
CA ILE A 93 -7.32 3.73 4.14
C ILE A 93 -8.39 4.39 3.26
N THR A 94 -8.33 4.20 1.94
CA THR A 94 -9.31 4.75 1.00
C THR A 94 -10.73 4.22 1.26
N LEU A 95 -10.88 2.93 1.53
CA LEU A 95 -12.17 2.33 1.88
C LEU A 95 -12.72 2.87 3.20
N PHE A 96 -11.86 3.10 4.18
CA PHE A 96 -12.26 3.75 5.44
C PHE A 96 -12.78 5.15 5.20
N LEU A 97 -12.06 5.98 4.45
CA LEU A 97 -12.48 7.35 4.11
C LEU A 97 -13.80 7.35 3.33
N SER A 98 -13.94 6.44 2.36
CA SER A 98 -15.16 6.27 1.59
C SER A 98 -16.36 5.87 2.46
N ALA A 99 -16.14 5.12 3.54
CA ALA A 99 -17.19 4.74 4.49
C ALA A 99 -17.61 5.89 5.41
N GLN A 100 -16.80 6.94 5.56
CA GLN A 100 -17.09 8.10 6.41
C GLN A 100 -17.73 9.27 5.64
N MET A 101 -17.56 9.30 4.32
CA MET A 101 -18.01 10.42 3.50
C MET A 101 -19.32 10.13 2.79
N SER A 102 -20.16 11.16 2.65
CA SER A 102 -21.47 11.07 2.00
C SER A 102 -21.38 11.07 0.47
N SER A 103 -20.31 11.67 -0.10
CA SER A 103 -20.13 11.77 -1.54
C SER A 103 -18.92 10.97 -2.02
N PRO A 104 -19.07 10.15 -3.10
CA PRO A 104 -17.95 9.41 -3.67
C PRO A 104 -16.81 10.31 -4.17
N VAL A 105 -17.15 11.50 -4.69
CA VAL A 105 -16.17 12.46 -5.22
C VAL A 105 -15.31 13.04 -4.09
N THR A 106 -15.95 13.44 -2.98
CA THR A 106 -15.21 13.93 -1.81
C THR A 106 -14.33 12.87 -1.20
N ALA A 107 -14.79 11.62 -1.14
CA ALA A 107 -14.01 10.50 -0.67
C ALA A 107 -12.76 10.26 -1.53
N LEU A 108 -12.90 10.34 -2.85
CA LEU A 108 -11.79 10.19 -3.78
C LEU A 108 -10.77 11.31 -3.62
N ILE A 109 -11.20 12.56 -3.61
CA ILE A 109 -10.31 13.73 -3.46
C ILE A 109 -9.56 13.63 -2.13
N THR A 110 -10.27 13.39 -1.04
CA THR A 110 -9.65 13.33 0.30
C THR A 110 -8.67 12.15 0.42
N SER A 111 -9.00 10.99 -0.15
CA SER A 111 -8.07 9.85 -0.15
C SER A 111 -6.82 10.12 -0.97
N CYS A 112 -6.96 10.77 -2.15
CA CYS A 112 -5.81 11.20 -2.94
C CYS A 112 -4.93 12.17 -2.15
N VAL A 113 -5.52 13.21 -1.55
CA VAL A 113 -4.76 14.18 -0.75
C VAL A 113 -4.01 13.48 0.39
N ILE A 114 -4.68 12.68 1.20
CA ILE A 114 -4.05 12.02 2.36
C ILE A 114 -2.97 11.03 1.93
N CYS A 115 -3.19 10.26 0.86
CA CYS A 115 -2.22 9.27 0.40
C CYS A 115 -0.99 9.91 -0.26
N PHE A 116 -1.16 11.00 -1.03
CA PHE A 116 -0.07 11.65 -1.75
C PHE A 116 0.58 12.81 -0.97
N LEU A 117 -0.07 13.34 0.07
CA LEU A 117 0.47 14.41 0.90
C LEU A 117 1.91 14.13 1.39
N PRO A 118 2.26 12.92 1.85
CA PRO A 118 3.64 12.63 2.26
C PRO A 118 4.67 12.71 1.13
N VAL A 119 4.24 12.57 -0.13
CA VAL A 119 5.15 12.65 -1.29
C VAL A 119 5.41 14.10 -1.70
N VAL A 120 4.42 14.97 -1.50
CA VAL A 120 4.49 16.40 -1.89
C VAL A 120 5.37 17.20 -0.91
N PHE A 121 5.33 16.85 0.36
CA PHE A 121 6.14 17.51 1.38
C PHE A 121 7.50 16.82 1.49
N ASP A 122 8.55 17.49 1.00
CA ASP A 122 9.93 17.06 1.21
C ASP A 122 10.42 17.64 2.55
N PHE A 123 10.38 16.80 3.59
CA PHE A 123 10.90 17.18 4.91
C PHE A 123 12.42 16.99 4.89
N ASN A 124 13.13 18.07 4.63
CA ASN A 124 14.58 18.13 4.70
C ASN A 124 15.10 17.90 6.14
N ASP A 125 16.41 17.79 6.27
CA ASP A 125 17.15 17.53 7.53
C ASP A 125 16.77 18.41 8.73
N SER A 126 16.00 19.49 8.49
CA SER A 126 15.49 20.38 9.52
C SER A 126 14.48 19.72 10.49
N LEU A 127 13.80 18.66 10.04
CA LEU A 127 12.75 17.99 10.81
C LEU A 127 12.88 16.45 10.74
N PRO A 128 13.92 15.88 11.38
CA PRO A 128 14.27 14.45 11.22
C PRO A 128 13.19 13.47 11.71
N VAL A 129 12.32 13.90 12.62
CA VAL A 129 11.21 13.06 13.08
C VAL A 129 10.14 12.94 12.02
N LEU A 130 9.79 14.04 11.34
CA LEU A 130 8.79 14.05 10.27
C LEU A 130 9.29 13.29 9.04
N GLN A 131 10.57 13.41 8.70
CA GLN A 131 11.20 12.64 7.65
C GLN A 131 11.10 11.13 7.91
N LYS A 132 11.41 10.70 9.13
CA LYS A 132 11.26 9.28 9.53
C LYS A 132 9.81 8.81 9.47
N MET A 133 8.84 9.64 9.88
CA MET A 133 7.42 9.32 9.77
C MET A 133 6.97 9.22 8.31
N GLN A 134 7.48 10.10 7.45
CA GLN A 134 7.23 10.09 6.02
C GLN A 134 7.73 8.78 5.38
N GLU A 135 8.97 8.39 5.64
CA GLU A 135 9.58 7.17 5.10
C GLU A 135 8.83 5.88 5.48
N ILE A 136 8.05 5.92 6.55
CA ILE A 136 7.27 4.76 7.05
C ILE A 136 5.87 4.71 6.43
N CYS A 137 5.41 5.80 5.78
CA CYS A 137 4.09 5.83 5.14
C CYS A 137 3.93 4.74 4.06
N PRO A 138 2.72 4.16 3.92
CA PRO A 138 2.47 3.07 2.96
C PRO A 138 2.88 3.39 1.52
N ILE A 139 2.79 4.66 1.11
CA ILE A 139 3.14 5.08 -0.25
C ILE A 139 4.65 4.90 -0.54
N PHE A 140 5.51 5.04 0.46
CA PHE A 140 6.96 4.84 0.29
C PHE A 140 7.35 3.36 0.16
N MET A 141 6.47 2.42 0.52
CA MET A 141 6.67 1.00 0.19
C MET A 141 6.64 0.75 -1.31
N LEU A 142 6.03 1.64 -2.10
CA LEU A 142 6.02 1.56 -3.55
C LEU A 142 7.34 2.09 -4.17
N HIS A 143 8.12 2.83 -3.40
CA HIS A 143 9.44 3.37 -3.78
C HIS A 143 10.58 2.50 -3.24
N THR A 144 10.66 1.27 -3.70
CA THR A 144 11.61 0.27 -3.18
C THR A 144 13.07 0.61 -3.42
N ASN A 145 13.39 1.46 -4.41
CA ASN A 145 14.77 1.86 -4.71
C ASN A 145 15.47 2.47 -3.49
N GLY A 146 14.84 3.42 -2.80
CA GLY A 146 15.41 4.06 -1.61
C GLY A 146 15.54 3.12 -0.40
N ILE A 147 14.72 2.07 -0.34
CA ILE A 147 14.77 1.09 0.74
C ILE A 147 16.02 0.22 0.66
N PHE A 148 16.50 -0.07 -0.57
CA PHE A 148 17.65 -0.94 -0.79
C PHE A 148 18.97 -0.17 -0.99
N SER A 149 18.93 1.14 -1.31
CA SER A 149 20.14 1.95 -1.46
C SER A 149 20.79 2.25 -0.11
N ASP A 150 19.99 2.62 0.89
CA ASP A 150 20.48 3.04 2.21
C ASP A 150 20.05 2.07 3.30
N MET A 151 20.96 1.77 4.22
CA MET A 151 20.60 0.98 5.40
C MET A 151 20.03 1.88 6.48
N LYS A 152 18.71 1.84 6.63
CA LYS A 152 18.03 2.46 7.76
C LYS A 152 17.51 1.37 8.70
N THR A 153 17.78 1.56 9.99
CA THR A 153 17.30 0.66 11.05
C THR A 153 16.33 1.42 11.93
N TYR A 154 15.20 0.78 12.23
CA TYR A 154 14.19 1.29 13.14
C TYR A 154 14.01 0.31 14.29
N PHE A 155 14.23 0.74 15.51
CA PHE A 155 14.13 -0.10 16.72
C PHE A 155 14.93 -1.42 16.63
N GLY A 156 16.11 -1.40 15.98
CA GLY A 156 16.96 -2.58 15.81
C GLY A 156 16.53 -3.55 14.69
N MET A 157 15.46 -3.23 13.96
CA MET A 157 14.99 -3.99 12.79
C MET A 157 15.36 -3.30 11.49
N SER A 158 15.55 -4.07 10.42
CA SER A 158 15.74 -3.50 9.08
C SER A 158 14.48 -2.78 8.61
N GLN A 159 14.65 -1.69 7.86
CA GLN A 159 13.55 -0.85 7.35
C GLN A 159 12.43 -1.66 6.68
N PRO A 160 12.68 -2.63 5.75
CA PRO A 160 11.61 -3.38 5.11
C PRO A 160 10.73 -4.16 6.09
N VAL A 161 11.35 -4.81 7.08
CA VAL A 161 10.64 -5.60 8.10
C VAL A 161 9.78 -4.70 8.98
N PHE A 162 10.33 -3.57 9.42
CA PHE A 162 9.59 -2.60 10.23
C PHE A 162 8.38 -2.03 9.46
N MET A 163 8.57 -1.68 8.19
CA MET A 163 7.48 -1.18 7.34
C MET A 163 6.35 -2.22 7.18
N ILE A 164 6.68 -3.50 6.97
CA ILE A 164 5.67 -4.56 6.88
C ILE A 164 4.87 -4.67 8.17
N ILE A 165 5.53 -4.75 9.32
CA ILE A 165 4.87 -4.88 10.63
C ILE A 165 3.91 -3.70 10.86
N LEU A 166 4.37 -2.48 10.61
CA LEU A 166 3.57 -1.28 10.79
C LEU A 166 2.37 -1.25 9.84
N ASN A 167 2.57 -1.59 8.57
CA ASN A 167 1.49 -1.60 7.58
C ASN A 167 0.46 -2.71 7.86
N VAL A 168 0.88 -3.88 8.34
CA VAL A 168 -0.06 -4.91 8.80
C VAL A 168 -0.92 -4.38 9.96
N GLY A 169 -0.31 -3.66 10.91
CA GLY A 169 -1.04 -2.98 11.98
C GLY A 169 -2.06 -1.95 11.45
N LEU A 170 -1.64 -1.11 10.50
CA LEU A 170 -2.52 -0.12 9.85
C LEU A 170 -3.69 -0.81 9.13
N ILE A 171 -3.42 -1.83 8.32
CA ILE A 171 -4.46 -2.60 7.62
C ILE A 171 -5.49 -3.14 8.61
N PHE A 172 -5.04 -3.74 9.72
CA PHE A 172 -5.95 -4.27 10.73
C PHE A 172 -6.79 -3.19 11.38
N VAL A 173 -6.20 -2.06 11.76
CA VAL A 173 -6.90 -0.91 12.37
C VAL A 173 -7.94 -0.35 11.41
N PHE A 174 -7.55 -0.02 10.17
CA PHE A 174 -8.47 0.57 9.18
C PHE A 174 -9.55 -0.41 8.75
N TYR A 175 -9.26 -1.71 8.64
CA TYR A 175 -10.27 -2.73 8.41
C TYR A 175 -11.33 -2.74 9.52
N ARG A 176 -10.92 -2.70 10.79
CA ARG A 176 -11.83 -2.62 11.93
C ARG A 176 -12.65 -1.34 11.93
N LEU A 177 -12.02 -0.21 11.66
CA LEU A 177 -12.68 1.09 11.61
C LEU A 177 -13.70 1.18 10.47
N THR A 178 -13.39 0.67 9.28
CA THR A 178 -14.31 0.58 8.14
C THR A 178 -15.54 -0.23 8.50
N LYS A 179 -15.34 -1.39 9.12
CA LYS A 179 -16.44 -2.26 9.55
C LYS A 179 -17.33 -1.62 10.63
N ASN A 180 -16.75 -0.85 11.53
CA ASN A 180 -17.50 -0.16 12.59
C ASN A 180 -18.16 1.13 12.08
N GLY A 181 -17.52 1.88 11.20
CA GLY A 181 -18.06 3.09 10.58
C GLY A 181 -19.31 2.81 9.75
N SER A 182 -19.28 1.77 8.94
CA SER A 182 -20.44 1.33 8.15
C SER A 182 -21.67 0.98 9.01
N LYS A 183 -21.48 0.57 10.26
CA LYS A 183 -22.58 0.30 11.19
C LYS A 183 -23.24 1.58 11.74
N LYS A 184 -22.48 2.65 11.96
CA LYS A 184 -22.99 3.90 12.55
C LYS A 184 -23.81 4.73 11.56
N HIS A 185 -23.36 4.88 10.32
CA HIS A 185 -24.09 5.64 9.29
C HIS A 185 -25.45 5.04 8.93
N GLN A 186 -25.70 3.79 9.26
CA GLN A 186 -26.93 3.08 8.96
C GLN A 186 -28.03 3.25 10.02
N VAL A 187 -27.70 3.84 11.18
CA VAL A 187 -28.66 4.05 12.28
C VAL A 187 -29.26 5.45 12.24
N THR A 188 -28.63 6.40 11.53
CA THR A 188 -29.03 7.81 11.48
C THR A 188 -29.73 8.23 10.18
N GLY A 189 -30.01 7.31 9.29
CA GLY A 189 -30.83 7.45 8.08
C GLY A 189 -32.03 6.54 8.10
#